data_949675456a956e64d500af89e17306c6
#
_entry.id   949675456a956e64d500af89e17306c6
#
_cell.length_a   1.000
_cell.length_b   1.000
_cell.length_c   1.000
_cell.angle_alpha   90.00
_cell.angle_beta   90.00
_cell.angle_gamma   90.00
#
_symmetry.space_group_name_H-M   'P 1'
#
loop_
_entity.id
_entity.type
_entity.pdbx_description
1 polymer ?
#
loop_
_entity_poly.entity_id
_entity_poly.type
_entity_poly.pdbx_seq_one_letter_code
_entity_poly.pdbx_strand_id
1 'polypeptide(L)'
;MVPGHLGVEGRGEQGALPHGHRVLPVGASDRGEHLDLAPPVLHPRGADEDGPHGLGPELADVQVLLVRINLPTESVAPHRDVEAAQGLLIARAIRDPIGEHDHPGAGPVDRQPARDRLDEWVAQVEGTHQLVHDRRLTPGDDQTVHGRDFRRSAHGHGRRTGGLEGTHMLTHVALDGEDADRRSMAHPRKGMPRGRDRCDRHRRRGSGDSLPLMVDDALVARARALDEEHQATDLRSRFRLPADTIYLDGNSLGALPAGVAEAVSDAVTRQWGQDLIASWNTADWWGASARVGDRIGRLIGSAPGQVLVADSTSLNLFKVIVAAARMRPGREILVTDGDSFPTNLHIAAGAARVAGLTVERVSPADAPARIAALGDRVALAAFSSVDYRTGELWDLPAITRAAHAVGALVCWDLCHSAGAMAVDLDAHDVDFAVGCGYKYLNGGPGAPAFVHVAAQHISVFDQPLTGWNGHARPFAMDGDYEPAPSIERARVGTPPVLGMLALEAALAAYDGVDMTAVRRRSASLTGFFLECVDALCPSLAIATPREEARRGSQVSLRHPQAFAIVQALIARHVIGDFREPDIIRLGFAPLYLTHGDAFRAADHLREVLESHEFERPEFAIRSAVT
;
A
#
# COMPACT_ATOMS: atom_id res chain seq x y z
N MET A 1 62.77 -1.49 15.56
CA MET A 1 63.56 -2.38 16.42
C MET A 1 62.63 -3.52 16.84
N VAL A 2 62.84 -4.69 16.30
CA VAL A 2 62.42 -6.04 16.68
C VAL A 2 63.65 -6.55 17.48
N PRO A 3 63.65 -7.60 18.33
CA PRO A 3 62.81 -8.80 18.38
C PRO A 3 62.55 -9.40 19.80
N GLY A 4 61.85 -10.54 19.79
CA GLY A 4 62.25 -11.81 20.43
C GLY A 4 61.07 -12.57 21.05
N HIS A 5 60.61 -13.55 20.48
CA HIS A 5 60.73 -15.02 20.47
C HIS A 5 60.81 -15.73 21.85
N LEU A 6 60.04 -16.81 21.86
CA LEU A 6 60.16 -18.16 22.46
C LEU A 6 58.91 -18.47 23.32
N GLY A 7 58.12 -19.53 23.20
CA GLY A 7 58.35 -20.85 22.62
C GLY A 7 58.06 -21.94 23.66
N VAL A 8 57.49 -23.07 23.20
CA VAL A 8 57.57 -24.44 23.77
C VAL A 8 56.39 -24.91 24.62
N GLU A 9 55.52 -25.71 24.04
CA GLU A 9 55.33 -27.20 24.09
C GLU A 9 54.90 -27.83 25.42
N GLY A 10 53.93 -28.75 25.32
CA GLY A 10 53.72 -29.88 26.18
C GLY A 10 52.34 -30.51 26.14
N ARG A 11 52.08 -31.42 25.20
CA ARG A 11 51.53 -32.80 25.32
C ARG A 11 50.93 -33.17 26.70
N GLY A 12 49.81 -33.84 26.83
CA GLY A 12 49.25 -34.98 26.16
C GLY A 12 48.25 -35.67 27.09
N GLU A 13 47.52 -36.59 26.50
CA GLU A 13 46.87 -37.84 26.94
C GLU A 13 45.42 -37.78 27.44
N GLN A 14 44.54 -38.27 26.66
CA GLN A 14 43.75 -39.51 26.58
C GLN A 14 43.14 -40.01 27.91
N GLY A 15 41.84 -40.25 27.91
CA GLY A 15 41.13 -41.04 28.90
C GLY A 15 39.66 -41.29 28.56
N ALA A 16 39.37 -42.48 28.14
CA ALA A 16 38.19 -43.13 27.60
C ALA A 16 36.94 -43.14 28.49
N LEU A 17 35.79 -43.34 27.78
CA LEU A 17 34.45 -43.77 28.25
C LEU A 17 34.49 -45.05 29.08
N PRO A 18 33.41 -45.38 29.88
CA PRO A 18 32.54 -46.42 29.32
C PRO A 18 31.02 -46.31 29.58
N HIS A 19 30.31 -47.03 28.73
CA HIS A 19 28.91 -47.41 28.65
C HIS A 19 28.25 -47.92 29.95
N GLY A 20 26.89 -47.81 30.00
CA GLY A 20 26.08 -48.58 30.94
C GLY A 20 24.57 -48.36 30.70
N HIS A 21 24.01 -49.25 29.85
CA HIS A 21 22.56 -49.50 29.76
C HIS A 21 21.97 -50.03 31.06
N ARG A 22 20.70 -49.67 31.36
CA ARG A 22 19.70 -50.68 31.82
C ARG A 22 18.26 -50.20 31.66
N VAL A 23 17.43 -51.14 31.25
CA VAL A 23 16.04 -51.16 30.84
C VAL A 23 15.19 -51.75 31.98
N LEU A 24 13.98 -51.13 32.19
CA LEU A 24 12.66 -51.65 32.63
C LEU A 24 12.55 -52.39 34.02
N PRO A 25 11.31 -52.57 34.63
CA PRO A 25 10.01 -52.78 34.04
C PRO A 25 8.77 -52.11 34.72
N VAL A 26 7.70 -52.12 33.99
CA VAL A 26 6.24 -52.16 34.21
C VAL A 26 5.76 -52.64 35.60
N GLY A 27 4.72 -51.97 36.13
CA GLY A 27 3.86 -52.48 37.17
C GLY A 27 2.58 -51.67 37.31
N ALA A 28 1.46 -52.27 36.86
CA ALA A 28 0.08 -51.77 37.04
C ALA A 28 -0.44 -52.08 38.45
N SER A 29 -1.25 -51.24 39.03
CA SER A 29 -2.45 -51.62 39.81
C SER A 29 -3.33 -50.43 40.16
N ASP A 30 -4.52 -50.52 39.64
CA ASP A 30 -5.84 -50.26 40.17
C ASP A 30 -5.98 -49.71 41.58
N ARG A 31 -6.73 -48.60 41.75
CA ARG A 31 -7.92 -48.46 42.62
C ARG A 31 -8.44 -47.02 42.55
N GLY A 32 -9.75 -46.96 42.19
CA GLY A 32 -10.51 -45.73 42.17
C GLY A 32 -10.87 -45.24 43.58
N GLU A 33 -11.09 -43.97 43.66
CA GLU A 33 -12.02 -43.36 44.65
C GLU A 33 -12.66 -42.11 44.01
N HIS A 34 -14.01 -42.19 43.99
CA HIS A 34 -14.90 -41.08 43.66
C HIS A 34 -14.87 -40.02 44.78
N LEU A 35 -14.78 -38.75 44.44
CA LEU A 35 -15.22 -37.67 45.29
C LEU A 35 -16.05 -36.69 44.48
N ASP A 36 -17.38 -36.76 44.70
CA ASP A 36 -18.37 -35.76 44.35
C ASP A 36 -18.11 -34.45 45.08
N LEU A 37 -18.06 -33.33 44.38
CA LEU A 37 -18.27 -32.02 44.98
C LEU A 37 -19.23 -31.21 44.10
N ALA A 38 -20.42 -30.98 44.70
CA ALA A 38 -21.52 -30.15 44.20
C ALA A 38 -21.16 -28.65 44.25
N PRO A 39 -21.75 -27.81 43.37
CA PRO A 39 -21.51 -26.37 43.36
C PRO A 39 -22.33 -25.64 44.44
N PRO A 40 -21.91 -24.47 44.96
CA PRO A 40 -22.61 -23.74 45.99
C PRO A 40 -23.79 -22.96 45.45
N VAL A 41 -24.88 -23.05 46.16
CA VAL A 41 -26.14 -22.31 46.05
C VAL A 41 -25.96 -20.92 46.61
N LEU A 42 -26.28 -19.87 45.83
CA LEU A 42 -26.43 -18.50 46.31
C LEU A 42 -27.89 -18.19 46.57
N HIS A 43 -28.22 -17.86 47.80
CA HIS A 43 -29.51 -17.31 48.24
C HIS A 43 -29.54 -15.78 48.14
N PRO A 44 -30.69 -15.16 47.84
CA PRO A 44 -30.85 -13.71 47.74
C PRO A 44 -31.25 -13.08 49.10
N ARG A 45 -30.72 -11.88 49.37
CA ARG A 45 -31.24 -10.87 50.30
C ARG A 45 -31.09 -9.53 49.61
N GLY A 46 -32.10 -8.74 49.43
CA GLY A 46 -33.06 -8.09 50.26
C GLY A 46 -33.10 -6.68 49.74
N ALA A 47 -34.27 -6.18 49.38
CA ALA A 47 -34.56 -4.86 48.83
C ALA A 47 -34.25 -3.74 49.83
N ASP A 48 -33.89 -2.55 49.30
CA ASP A 48 -34.51 -1.27 49.67
C ASP A 48 -34.08 -0.15 48.68
N GLU A 49 -35.04 0.47 48.20
CA GLU A 49 -35.48 1.77 47.69
C GLU A 49 -34.45 2.89 47.40
N ASP A 50 -34.66 3.48 46.27
CA ASP A 50 -34.75 4.87 45.81
C ASP A 50 -33.88 5.22 44.59
N GLY A 51 -34.57 5.50 43.43
CA GLY A 51 -34.12 5.84 42.10
C GLY A 51 -33.48 7.24 41.99
N PRO A 52 -33.37 7.88 40.79
CA PRO A 52 -33.71 7.42 39.43
C PRO A 52 -32.64 7.67 38.33
N HIS A 53 -32.88 7.10 37.13
CA HIS A 53 -32.42 7.51 35.81
C HIS A 53 -31.00 7.16 35.32
N GLY A 54 -31.00 6.22 34.39
CA GLY A 54 -29.89 6.00 33.48
C GLY A 54 -30.17 4.83 32.52
N LEU A 55 -30.80 5.13 31.37
CA LEU A 55 -31.03 4.17 30.29
C LEU A 55 -29.68 3.81 29.63
N GLY A 56 -29.25 2.57 29.79
CA GLY A 56 -28.18 1.99 28.96
C GLY A 56 -28.75 1.44 27.65
N PRO A 57 -28.02 1.49 26.54
CA PRO A 57 -28.51 0.92 25.30
C PRO A 57 -28.39 -0.62 25.32
N GLU A 58 -29.49 -1.29 25.06
CA GLU A 58 -29.55 -2.72 24.76
C GLU A 58 -28.79 -3.03 23.48
N LEU A 59 -27.84 -3.95 23.56
CA LEU A 59 -27.19 -4.58 22.42
C LEU A 59 -28.22 -5.48 21.73
N ALA A 60 -28.68 -5.05 20.56
CA ALA A 60 -29.50 -5.89 19.68
C ALA A 60 -28.64 -6.99 19.08
N ASP A 61 -29.00 -8.25 19.35
CA ASP A 61 -28.46 -9.45 18.76
C ASP A 61 -28.56 -9.39 17.23
N VAL A 62 -27.41 -9.42 16.53
CA VAL A 62 -27.34 -9.59 15.09
C VAL A 62 -27.27 -11.09 14.80
N GLN A 63 -28.39 -11.71 14.46
CA GLN A 63 -28.42 -13.07 13.92
C GLN A 63 -27.99 -13.03 12.45
N VAL A 64 -26.85 -13.65 12.14
CA VAL A 64 -26.40 -13.90 10.77
C VAL A 64 -27.02 -15.21 10.31
N LEU A 65 -27.97 -15.14 9.38
CA LEU A 65 -28.57 -16.33 8.76
C LEU A 65 -27.66 -16.81 7.63
N LEU A 66 -26.94 -17.92 7.85
CA LEU A 66 -26.19 -18.62 6.82
C LEU A 66 -27.12 -19.62 6.11
N VAL A 67 -27.58 -19.29 4.91
CA VAL A 67 -28.30 -20.22 4.05
C VAL A 67 -27.29 -21.03 3.24
N ARG A 68 -27.16 -22.32 3.59
CA ARG A 68 -26.35 -23.30 2.84
C ARG A 68 -27.26 -23.99 1.84
N ILE A 69 -27.10 -23.71 0.53
CA ILE A 69 -27.80 -24.41 -0.53
C ILE A 69 -26.98 -25.67 -0.88
N ASN A 70 -27.51 -26.85 -0.53
CA ASN A 70 -26.96 -28.14 -0.98
C ASN A 70 -27.62 -28.50 -2.31
N LEU A 71 -26.83 -28.61 -3.37
CA LEU A 71 -27.26 -29.19 -4.63
C LEU A 71 -27.01 -30.72 -4.60
N PRO A 72 -27.97 -31.55 -5.01
CA PRO A 72 -27.76 -32.98 -5.07
C PRO A 72 -26.82 -33.34 -6.21
N THR A 73 -25.76 -34.12 -5.89
CA THR A 73 -24.86 -34.72 -6.87
C THR A 73 -25.50 -36.04 -7.34
N GLU A 74 -26.10 -36.05 -8.51
CA GLU A 74 -26.34 -37.27 -9.26
C GLU A 74 -25.41 -37.34 -10.47
N SER A 75 -24.86 -38.53 -10.63
CA SER A 75 -23.84 -38.97 -11.57
C SER A 75 -24.16 -38.72 -13.03
N VAL A 76 -23.26 -38.05 -13.77
CA VAL A 76 -23.18 -38.10 -15.23
C VAL A 76 -21.72 -38.28 -15.65
N ALA A 77 -21.48 -39.23 -16.53
CA ALA A 77 -20.19 -39.65 -17.07
C ALA A 77 -19.49 -38.56 -17.93
N PRO A 78 -18.18 -38.73 -18.25
CA PRO A 78 -17.29 -37.61 -18.56
C PRO A 78 -17.34 -37.21 -20.04
N HIS A 79 -17.69 -35.97 -20.32
CA HIS A 79 -17.27 -35.26 -21.53
C HIS A 79 -17.24 -33.73 -21.28
N ARG A 80 -16.03 -33.22 -21.35
CA ARG A 80 -15.58 -31.86 -21.70
C ARG A 80 -16.34 -30.62 -21.17
N ASP A 81 -15.59 -29.86 -20.40
CA ASP A 81 -15.61 -28.39 -20.31
C ASP A 81 -16.93 -27.70 -19.95
N VAL A 82 -17.21 -27.63 -18.64
CA VAL A 82 -17.96 -26.50 -18.08
C VAL A 82 -17.32 -26.16 -16.72
N GLU A 83 -16.58 -25.06 -16.65
CA GLU A 83 -16.19 -24.43 -15.41
C GLU A 83 -17.44 -23.92 -14.68
N ALA A 84 -17.77 -24.57 -13.58
CA ALA A 84 -18.79 -24.08 -12.67
C ALA A 84 -18.18 -22.98 -11.80
N ALA A 85 -18.41 -21.73 -12.13
CA ALA A 85 -18.13 -20.59 -11.28
C ALA A 85 -19.02 -20.66 -10.02
N GLN A 86 -18.42 -21.02 -8.88
CA GLN A 86 -19.05 -20.85 -7.58
C GLN A 86 -19.00 -19.38 -7.19
N GLY A 87 -20.07 -18.65 -7.50
CA GLY A 87 -20.25 -17.26 -7.06
C GLY A 87 -20.77 -17.21 -5.62
N LEU A 88 -19.95 -16.74 -4.69
CA LEU A 88 -20.38 -16.40 -3.34
C LEU A 88 -21.08 -15.04 -3.37
N LEU A 89 -22.41 -15.02 -3.32
CA LEU A 89 -23.18 -13.79 -3.19
C LEU A 89 -23.24 -13.35 -1.71
N ILE A 90 -22.48 -12.32 -1.35
CA ILE A 90 -22.59 -11.66 -0.05
C ILE A 90 -23.59 -10.50 -0.20
N ALA A 91 -24.80 -10.67 0.33
CA ALA A 91 -25.75 -9.57 0.47
C ALA A 91 -25.41 -8.75 1.72
N ARG A 92 -24.95 -7.51 1.53
CA ARG A 92 -24.70 -6.53 2.61
C ARG A 92 -25.94 -5.65 2.77
N ALA A 93 -26.67 -5.81 3.87
CA ALA A 93 -27.70 -4.83 4.26
C ALA A 93 -27.00 -3.61 4.89
N ILE A 94 -27.09 -2.46 4.23
CA ILE A 94 -26.65 -1.17 4.78
C ILE A 94 -27.87 -0.59 5.53
N ARG A 95 -27.69 -0.32 6.82
CA ARG A 95 -28.64 0.42 7.62
C ARG A 95 -28.11 1.85 7.76
N ASP A 96 -28.80 2.81 7.18
CA ASP A 96 -28.56 4.23 7.42
C ASP A 96 -29.06 4.62 8.82
N PRO A 97 -28.34 5.41 9.60
CA PRO A 97 -28.84 5.97 10.83
C PRO A 97 -29.80 7.14 10.49
N ILE A 98 -31.07 6.97 10.82
CA ILE A 98 -32.05 8.07 10.77
C ILE A 98 -31.74 8.99 11.94
N GLY A 99 -31.40 10.25 11.63
CA GLY A 99 -31.26 11.30 12.62
C GLY A 99 -32.58 11.60 13.31
N GLU A 100 -32.56 11.60 14.63
CA GLU A 100 -33.68 12.05 15.46
C GLU A 100 -33.86 13.56 15.31
N HIS A 101 -35.02 13.95 14.75
CA HIS A 101 -35.61 15.25 15.01
C HIS A 101 -36.97 15.02 15.61
N ASP A 102 -37.11 15.49 16.86
CA ASP A 102 -38.33 15.50 17.64
C ASP A 102 -39.47 16.25 16.93
N HIS A 103 -40.57 15.54 16.64
CA HIS A 103 -41.92 16.12 16.57
C HIS A 103 -42.92 15.21 17.30
N PRO A 104 -43.70 15.74 18.24
CA PRO A 104 -44.68 14.96 18.99
C PRO A 104 -45.95 14.77 18.15
N GLY A 105 -46.29 13.52 17.83
CA GLY A 105 -47.62 13.21 17.31
C GLY A 105 -47.75 12.14 16.23
N ALA A 106 -46.93 11.08 16.20
CA ALA A 106 -47.17 9.94 15.31
C ALA A 106 -47.44 8.65 16.11
N GLY A 107 -48.58 8.05 15.86
CA GLY A 107 -48.96 6.75 16.40
C GLY A 107 -48.15 5.58 15.85
N PRO A 108 -48.36 4.32 16.29
CA PRO A 108 -47.50 3.19 16.04
C PRO A 108 -47.42 2.85 14.55
N VAL A 109 -46.19 2.84 13.98
CA VAL A 109 -45.89 2.49 12.59
C VAL A 109 -45.90 0.97 12.47
N ASP A 110 -46.76 0.48 11.59
CA ASP A 110 -46.93 -0.92 11.21
C ASP A 110 -45.65 -1.47 10.51
N ARG A 111 -45.13 -2.59 11.02
CA ARG A 111 -43.87 -3.24 10.55
C ARG A 111 -44.04 -4.19 9.36
N GLN A 112 -45.20 -4.19 8.70
CA GLN A 112 -45.55 -5.08 7.59
C GLN A 112 -44.80 -4.86 6.27
N PRO A 113 -44.37 -3.64 5.85
CA PRO A 113 -43.85 -3.42 4.49
C PRO A 113 -42.44 -3.96 4.20
N ALA A 114 -41.70 -4.41 5.21
CA ALA A 114 -40.35 -4.93 4.99
C ALA A 114 -40.32 -6.45 4.73
N ARG A 115 -41.30 -7.17 5.27
CA ARG A 115 -41.45 -8.62 5.03
C ARG A 115 -42.02 -8.89 3.65
N ASP A 116 -43.01 -8.14 3.21
CA ASP A 116 -43.64 -8.30 1.90
C ASP A 116 -42.65 -8.06 0.73
N ARG A 117 -41.66 -7.14 0.92
CA ARG A 117 -40.60 -6.92 -0.08
C ARG A 117 -39.55 -8.02 -0.12
N LEU A 118 -39.33 -8.72 0.97
CA LEU A 118 -38.42 -9.88 1.01
C LEU A 118 -39.06 -11.09 0.32
N ASP A 119 -40.35 -11.31 0.56
CA ASP A 119 -41.10 -12.40 -0.03
C ASP A 119 -41.30 -12.20 -1.54
N GLU A 120 -41.52 -10.97 -2.03
CA GLU A 120 -41.52 -10.62 -3.46
C GLU A 120 -40.15 -10.85 -4.10
N TRP A 121 -39.04 -10.51 -3.43
CA TRP A 121 -37.70 -10.74 -3.92
C TRP A 121 -37.35 -12.24 -4.02
N VAL A 122 -37.70 -13.02 -3.01
CA VAL A 122 -37.52 -14.48 -3.02
C VAL A 122 -38.31 -15.13 -4.15
N ALA A 123 -39.56 -14.74 -4.36
CA ALA A 123 -40.39 -15.23 -5.47
C ALA A 123 -39.80 -14.87 -6.85
N GLN A 124 -39.16 -13.70 -6.97
CA GLN A 124 -38.52 -13.25 -8.21
C GLN A 124 -37.24 -14.05 -8.52
N VAL A 125 -36.48 -14.45 -7.50
CA VAL A 125 -35.30 -15.32 -7.63
C VAL A 125 -35.71 -16.75 -7.99
N GLU A 126 -36.74 -17.30 -7.39
CA GLU A 126 -37.30 -18.63 -7.72
C GLU A 126 -37.87 -18.69 -9.14
N GLY A 127 -38.58 -17.64 -9.59
CA GLY A 127 -39.08 -17.53 -10.95
C GLY A 127 -37.98 -17.51 -12.03
N THR A 128 -36.84 -16.89 -11.70
CA THR A 128 -35.66 -16.85 -12.60
C THR A 128 -34.99 -18.23 -12.71
N HIS A 129 -35.00 -18.99 -11.62
CA HIS A 129 -34.44 -20.35 -11.59
C HIS A 129 -35.26 -21.33 -12.44
N GLN A 130 -36.60 -21.20 -12.45
CA GLN A 130 -37.50 -22.02 -13.25
C GLN A 130 -37.35 -21.78 -14.76
N LEU A 131 -37.12 -20.50 -15.17
CA LEU A 131 -36.89 -20.11 -16.56
C LEU A 131 -35.58 -20.65 -17.16
N VAL A 132 -34.58 -20.91 -16.32
CA VAL A 132 -33.30 -21.52 -16.75
C VAL A 132 -33.41 -23.04 -16.92
N HIS A 133 -34.30 -23.70 -16.15
CA HIS A 133 -34.50 -25.17 -16.21
C HIS A 133 -35.39 -25.62 -17.36
N ASP A 134 -36.32 -24.79 -17.85
CA ASP A 134 -37.25 -25.15 -18.92
C ASP A 134 -36.71 -24.99 -20.34
N ARG A 135 -35.52 -24.43 -20.55
CA ARG A 135 -34.83 -24.39 -21.84
C ARG A 135 -33.96 -25.60 -22.05
N ARG A 136 -34.51 -26.66 -22.59
CA ARG A 136 -33.75 -27.78 -23.22
C ARG A 136 -33.10 -27.23 -24.49
N LEU A 137 -31.78 -27.04 -24.44
CA LEU A 137 -30.98 -26.72 -25.62
C LEU A 137 -30.84 -28.00 -26.48
N THR A 138 -31.32 -27.97 -27.69
CA THR A 138 -31.04 -29.00 -28.72
C THR A 138 -29.62 -28.76 -29.26
N PRO A 139 -28.84 -29.82 -29.56
CA PRO A 139 -27.49 -29.66 -30.12
C PRO A 139 -27.60 -29.16 -31.57
N GLY A 140 -27.16 -27.94 -31.83
CA GLY A 140 -27.10 -27.39 -33.19
C GLY A 140 -27.29 -25.88 -33.33
N ASP A 141 -27.72 -25.18 -32.32
CA ASP A 141 -27.90 -23.73 -32.39
C ASP A 141 -26.73 -22.98 -31.79
N ASP A 142 -25.82 -22.56 -32.67
CA ASP A 142 -24.74 -21.62 -32.39
C ASP A 142 -25.32 -20.19 -32.52
N GLN A 143 -25.96 -19.69 -31.45
CA GLN A 143 -26.40 -18.31 -31.36
C GLN A 143 -25.87 -17.65 -30.10
N THR A 144 -24.85 -16.84 -30.29
CA THR A 144 -24.36 -15.84 -29.34
C THR A 144 -25.51 -14.93 -28.92
N VAL A 145 -25.90 -14.98 -27.67
CA VAL A 145 -26.91 -14.07 -27.09
C VAL A 145 -26.28 -12.69 -26.96
N HIS A 146 -26.63 -11.81 -27.90
CA HIS A 146 -26.26 -10.40 -27.80
C HIS A 146 -27.01 -9.72 -26.65
N GLY A 147 -26.30 -9.07 -25.74
CA GLY A 147 -26.81 -8.35 -24.57
C GLY A 147 -27.74 -7.14 -24.84
N ARG A 148 -28.49 -7.13 -25.96
CA ARG A 148 -29.48 -6.12 -26.30
C ARG A 148 -30.90 -6.41 -25.82
N ASP A 149 -31.23 -7.64 -25.50
CA ASP A 149 -32.59 -8.02 -25.13
C ASP A 149 -32.96 -7.77 -23.68
N PHE A 150 -31.96 -7.50 -22.82
CA PHE A 150 -32.21 -7.19 -21.41
C PHE A 150 -32.69 -5.74 -21.13
N ARG A 151 -32.65 -4.84 -22.14
CA ARG A 151 -33.09 -3.42 -21.98
C ARG A 151 -34.55 -3.14 -22.33
N ARG A 152 -35.32 -4.09 -22.83
CA ARG A 152 -36.68 -3.86 -23.27
C ARG A 152 -37.80 -4.17 -22.27
N SER A 153 -37.47 -4.82 -21.14
CA SER A 153 -38.48 -5.15 -20.11
C SER A 153 -38.64 -4.12 -18.98
N ALA A 154 -37.82 -3.04 -18.95
CA ALA A 154 -37.84 -2.06 -17.85
C ALA A 154 -38.53 -0.73 -18.18
N HIS A 155 -39.26 -0.60 -19.31
CA HIS A 155 -39.99 0.61 -19.63
C HIS A 155 -41.49 0.36 -19.80
N GLY A 156 -42.21 0.51 -18.72
CA GLY A 156 -43.63 0.57 -18.65
C GLY A 156 -44.11 0.94 -17.25
N HIS A 157 -44.10 2.18 -16.94
CA HIS A 157 -45.05 3.02 -16.23
C HIS A 157 -44.38 4.22 -15.57
N GLY A 158 -44.63 5.37 -16.15
CA GLY A 158 -44.09 6.62 -15.66
C GLY A 158 -44.88 7.20 -14.49
N ARG A 159 -44.17 7.94 -13.65
CA ARG A 159 -44.46 9.36 -13.28
C ARG A 159 -43.47 9.80 -12.17
N ARG A 160 -42.69 10.80 -12.57
CA ARG A 160 -42.11 11.92 -11.80
C ARG A 160 -41.93 11.75 -10.27
N THR A 161 -40.66 11.79 -9.76
CA THR A 161 -40.08 12.95 -9.06
C THR A 161 -38.65 12.63 -8.63
N GLY A 162 -37.75 13.61 -8.78
CA GLY A 162 -36.60 13.91 -7.93
C GLY A 162 -35.43 12.93 -7.90
N GLY A 163 -34.31 13.38 -8.45
CA GLY A 163 -33.06 12.70 -8.66
C GLY A 163 -32.38 12.07 -7.43
N LEU A 164 -31.67 11.01 -7.76
CA LEU A 164 -30.42 10.59 -7.12
C LEU A 164 -29.74 9.65 -8.12
N GLU A 165 -28.64 10.10 -8.66
CA GLU A 165 -27.79 9.32 -9.56
C GLU A 165 -27.09 8.21 -8.78
N GLY A 166 -27.42 6.96 -9.10
CA GLY A 166 -26.70 5.78 -8.63
C GLY A 166 -25.68 5.34 -9.69
N THR A 167 -24.42 5.40 -9.34
CA THR A 167 -23.28 5.00 -10.17
C THR A 167 -23.27 3.48 -10.36
N HIS A 168 -23.47 3.01 -11.59
CA HIS A 168 -23.25 1.60 -11.96
C HIS A 168 -21.80 1.39 -12.38
N MET A 169 -21.12 0.54 -11.64
CA MET A 169 -19.79 0.02 -11.97
C MET A 169 -19.96 -1.16 -12.96
N LEU A 170 -19.53 -1.00 -14.21
CA LEU A 170 -19.39 -2.08 -15.18
C LEU A 170 -17.90 -2.35 -15.40
N THR A 171 -17.45 -3.51 -14.93
CA THR A 171 -16.14 -4.08 -15.30
C THR A 171 -16.24 -4.72 -16.67
N HIS A 172 -15.53 -4.19 -17.65
CA HIS A 172 -15.27 -4.87 -18.93
C HIS A 172 -13.98 -5.67 -18.81
N VAL A 173 -14.11 -6.98 -18.93
CA VAL A 173 -12.97 -7.87 -19.25
C VAL A 173 -13.06 -8.16 -20.73
N ALA A 174 -12.14 -7.62 -21.52
CA ALA A 174 -11.95 -7.98 -22.91
C ALA A 174 -10.91 -9.12 -22.99
N LEU A 175 -11.35 -10.25 -23.52
CA LEU A 175 -10.46 -11.32 -23.98
C LEU A 175 -10.50 -11.29 -25.50
N ASP A 176 -9.47 -10.71 -26.11
CA ASP A 176 -9.20 -10.88 -27.53
C ASP A 176 -8.07 -11.89 -27.70
N GLY A 177 -8.42 -13.03 -28.25
CA GLY A 177 -7.49 -14.01 -28.79
C GLY A 177 -7.46 -13.87 -30.30
N GLU A 178 -6.33 -13.51 -30.88
CA GLU A 178 -6.11 -13.64 -32.31
C GLU A 178 -4.94 -14.54 -32.61
N ASP A 179 -5.27 -15.55 -33.41
CA ASP A 179 -4.37 -16.49 -34.07
C ASP A 179 -3.60 -15.80 -35.20
N ALA A 180 -2.28 -16.04 -35.20
CA ALA A 180 -1.39 -15.60 -36.25
C ALA A 180 -1.39 -16.57 -37.42
N ASP A 181 -1.81 -16.13 -38.59
CA ASP A 181 -1.51 -16.84 -39.83
C ASP A 181 -0.53 -16.04 -40.69
N ARG A 182 0.63 -16.69 -40.99
CA ARG A 182 1.68 -16.20 -41.83
C ARG A 182 1.29 -16.28 -43.30
N ARG A 183 1.34 -15.20 -44.05
CA ARG A 183 1.75 -15.26 -45.46
C ARG A 183 2.48 -14.00 -45.92
N SER A 184 3.69 -14.23 -46.34
CA SER A 184 4.61 -13.40 -47.14
C SER A 184 3.98 -12.90 -48.43
N MET A 185 4.12 -11.61 -48.76
CA MET A 185 4.35 -11.18 -50.16
C MET A 185 5.12 -9.86 -50.26
N ALA A 186 6.07 -9.85 -51.17
CA ALA A 186 7.03 -8.82 -51.43
C ALA A 186 6.54 -7.77 -52.47
N HIS A 187 6.97 -6.52 -52.25
CA HIS A 187 7.40 -5.47 -53.21
C HIS A 187 6.34 -4.80 -54.13
N PRO A 188 6.58 -3.55 -54.66
CA PRO A 188 7.85 -2.89 -54.92
C PRO A 188 7.96 -1.37 -54.59
N ARG A 189 9.20 -0.91 -54.55
CA ARG A 189 9.64 0.50 -54.51
C ARG A 189 9.28 1.28 -55.77
N LYS A 190 8.92 2.56 -55.60
CA LYS A 190 9.06 3.68 -56.55
C LYS A 190 9.21 4.94 -55.70
N GLY A 191 10.28 5.67 -55.71
CA GLY A 191 10.83 6.47 -56.74
C GLY A 191 10.66 7.95 -56.32
N MET A 192 11.74 8.61 -55.90
CA MET A 192 11.82 10.06 -55.60
C MET A 192 11.44 10.93 -56.81
N PRO A 193 11.17 12.26 -56.58
CA PRO A 193 12.25 13.20 -56.91
C PRO A 193 12.50 14.29 -55.86
N ARG A 194 13.78 14.70 -55.86
CA ARG A 194 14.33 15.88 -55.21
C ARG A 194 13.79 17.16 -55.87
N GLY A 195 13.31 18.10 -55.11
CA GLY A 195 13.08 19.47 -55.52
C GLY A 195 13.72 20.42 -54.50
N ARG A 196 14.84 21.01 -54.92
CA ARG A 196 15.38 22.23 -54.31
C ARG A 196 14.50 23.38 -54.78
N ASP A 197 14.05 24.22 -53.88
CA ASP A 197 13.89 25.64 -54.17
C ASP A 197 14.07 26.50 -52.93
N ARG A 198 14.95 27.46 -53.14
CA ARG A 198 15.28 28.59 -52.26
C ARG A 198 14.04 29.51 -52.15
N CYS A 199 13.77 30.00 -50.96
CA CYS A 199 13.19 31.33 -50.80
C CYS A 199 13.77 31.99 -49.55
N ASP A 200 14.81 32.80 -49.81
CA ASP A 200 15.19 33.96 -48.99
C ASP A 200 14.02 34.94 -48.98
N ARG A 201 13.58 35.37 -47.79
CA ARG A 201 13.05 36.73 -47.59
C ARG A 201 12.85 37.10 -46.11
N HIS A 202 13.64 38.12 -45.74
CA HIS A 202 13.36 39.15 -44.75
C HIS A 202 13.57 38.85 -43.27
N ARG A 203 14.82 39.08 -42.86
CA ARG A 203 15.16 39.66 -41.57
C ARG A 203 14.39 40.99 -41.38
N ARG A 204 13.44 40.98 -40.41
CA ARG A 204 13.16 42.22 -39.63
C ARG A 204 13.58 41.92 -38.18
N ARG A 205 14.67 42.57 -37.78
CA ARG A 205 15.09 42.66 -36.38
C ARG A 205 14.03 43.50 -35.62
N GLY A 206 13.29 42.85 -34.72
CA GLY A 206 12.65 43.48 -33.61
C GLY A 206 13.49 43.21 -32.36
N SER A 207 14.12 44.23 -31.84
CA SER A 207 14.86 44.21 -30.59
C SER A 207 13.86 44.15 -29.44
N GLY A 208 13.71 42.97 -28.80
CA GLY A 208 12.86 42.82 -27.62
C GLY A 208 12.84 41.42 -26.98
N ASP A 209 13.24 40.35 -27.69
CA ASP A 209 12.95 38.97 -27.24
C ASP A 209 14.19 38.09 -26.98
N SER A 210 15.28 38.63 -26.48
CA SER A 210 16.50 37.83 -26.27
C SER A 210 16.68 37.26 -24.86
N LEU A 211 15.86 37.65 -23.87
CA LEU A 211 15.98 37.10 -22.51
C LEU A 211 15.46 35.65 -22.33
N PRO A 212 14.30 35.23 -22.86
CA PRO A 212 13.79 33.87 -22.65
C PRO A 212 14.71 32.78 -23.23
N LEU A 213 15.20 32.95 -24.47
CA LEU A 213 16.09 31.99 -25.13
C LEU A 213 17.44 31.78 -24.41
N MET A 214 17.94 32.83 -23.72
CA MET A 214 19.19 32.73 -22.96
C MET A 214 19.00 31.99 -21.63
N VAL A 215 17.82 32.09 -21.00
CA VAL A 215 17.49 31.38 -19.74
C VAL A 215 17.34 29.90 -20.01
N ASP A 216 16.61 29.51 -21.07
CA ASP A 216 16.40 28.12 -21.45
C ASP A 216 17.73 27.41 -21.77
N ASP A 217 18.64 28.07 -22.55
CA ASP A 217 19.95 27.53 -22.88
C ASP A 217 20.83 27.32 -21.63
N ALA A 218 20.76 28.23 -20.65
CA ALA A 218 21.51 28.13 -19.41
C ALA A 218 20.99 26.98 -18.52
N LEU A 219 19.67 26.80 -18.42
CA LEU A 219 19.06 25.68 -17.67
C LEU A 219 19.36 24.32 -18.33
N VAL A 220 19.33 24.24 -19.66
CA VAL A 220 19.70 23.02 -20.41
C VAL A 220 21.17 22.66 -20.17
N ALA A 221 22.08 23.64 -20.23
CA ALA A 221 23.49 23.40 -19.96
C ALA A 221 23.72 22.93 -18.51
N ARG A 222 23.02 23.55 -17.54
CA ARG A 222 23.09 23.15 -16.13
C ARG A 222 22.53 21.74 -15.91
N ALA A 223 21.39 21.39 -16.53
CA ALA A 223 20.84 20.02 -16.46
C ALA A 223 21.86 18.98 -16.92
N ARG A 224 22.53 19.22 -18.03
CA ARG A 224 23.57 18.30 -18.55
C ARG A 224 24.74 18.16 -17.59
N ALA A 225 25.24 19.26 -17.03
CA ALA A 225 26.33 19.22 -16.07
C ALA A 225 25.96 18.44 -14.80
N LEU A 226 24.73 18.61 -14.28
CA LEU A 226 24.22 17.87 -13.13
C LEU A 226 24.01 16.37 -13.46
N ASP A 227 23.55 16.04 -14.66
CA ASP A 227 23.39 14.65 -15.08
C ASP A 227 24.74 13.94 -15.21
N GLU A 228 25.79 14.64 -15.68
CA GLU A 228 27.17 14.13 -15.73
C GLU A 228 27.74 13.94 -14.31
N GLU A 229 27.56 14.91 -13.43
CA GLU A 229 28.02 14.87 -12.02
C GLU A 229 27.40 13.67 -11.28
N HIS A 230 26.11 13.41 -11.46
CA HIS A 230 25.37 12.36 -10.77
C HIS A 230 25.32 11.02 -11.51
N GLN A 231 26.01 10.85 -12.64
CA GLN A 231 26.03 9.64 -13.48
C GLN A 231 24.61 9.10 -13.71
N ALA A 232 23.71 9.99 -14.14
CA ALA A 232 22.27 9.77 -14.16
C ALA A 232 21.80 8.61 -15.03
N THR A 233 22.57 8.21 -16.03
CA THR A 233 22.16 7.22 -17.05
C THR A 233 22.28 5.78 -16.59
N ASP A 234 23.21 5.46 -15.69
CA ASP A 234 23.52 4.07 -15.32
C ASP A 234 22.38 3.40 -14.55
N LEU A 235 21.73 4.13 -13.64
CA LEU A 235 20.61 3.60 -12.85
C LEU A 235 19.29 3.55 -13.64
N ARG A 236 19.08 4.51 -14.57
CA ARG A 236 17.87 4.53 -15.41
C ARG A 236 17.73 3.26 -16.26
N SER A 237 18.84 2.67 -16.72
CA SER A 237 18.85 1.43 -17.50
C SER A 237 18.27 0.22 -16.76
N ARG A 238 18.19 0.30 -15.42
CA ARG A 238 17.57 -0.72 -14.56
C ARG A 238 16.04 -0.68 -14.60
N PHE A 239 15.43 0.25 -15.34
CA PHE A 239 13.98 0.43 -15.42
C PHE A 239 13.46 0.35 -16.86
N ARG A 240 12.23 -0.07 -17.02
CA ARG A 240 11.49 -0.08 -18.28
C ARG A 240 10.43 1.02 -18.24
N LEU A 241 10.82 2.19 -18.75
CA LEU A 241 9.91 3.33 -18.89
C LEU A 241 9.43 3.43 -20.34
N PRO A 242 8.18 3.81 -20.59
CA PRO A 242 7.71 4.13 -21.93
C PRO A 242 8.59 5.21 -22.58
N ALA A 243 8.78 5.11 -23.89
CA ALA A 243 9.49 6.14 -24.64
C ALA A 243 8.76 7.49 -24.49
N ASP A 244 9.54 8.57 -24.49
CA ASP A 244 9.04 9.95 -24.43
C ASP A 244 8.17 10.29 -23.19
N THR A 245 8.18 9.43 -22.16
CA THR A 245 7.45 9.67 -20.90
C THR A 245 8.39 10.20 -19.82
N ILE A 246 8.00 11.30 -19.19
CA ILE A 246 8.61 11.84 -17.98
C ILE A 246 7.73 11.42 -16.80
N TYR A 247 8.19 10.41 -16.05
CA TYR A 247 7.38 9.79 -15.01
C TYR A 247 7.70 10.37 -13.63
N LEU A 248 6.89 11.34 -13.20
CA LEU A 248 7.02 12.09 -11.95
C LEU A 248 5.97 11.66 -10.91
N ASP A 249 5.57 10.39 -10.92
CA ASP A 249 4.60 9.84 -9.97
C ASP A 249 5.09 8.58 -9.21
N GLY A 250 6.41 8.45 -9.07
CA GLY A 250 7.03 7.37 -8.30
C GLY A 250 6.66 7.37 -6.80
N ASN A 251 6.14 8.47 -6.29
CA ASN A 251 5.58 8.62 -4.95
C ASN A 251 4.13 8.11 -4.82
N SER A 252 3.48 7.70 -5.92
CA SER A 252 2.18 7.02 -5.94
C SER A 252 2.30 5.59 -6.41
N LEU A 253 3.03 5.34 -7.51
CA LEU A 253 3.39 4.02 -8.01
C LEU A 253 4.80 4.07 -8.60
N GLY A 254 5.68 3.17 -8.20
CA GLY A 254 7.03 3.06 -8.76
C GLY A 254 7.03 2.56 -10.21
N ALA A 255 8.05 2.95 -10.98
CA ALA A 255 8.25 2.46 -12.34
C ALA A 255 8.67 0.98 -12.35
N LEU A 256 8.42 0.28 -13.46
CA LEU A 256 8.75 -1.14 -13.59
C LEU A 256 10.28 -1.36 -13.69
N PRO A 257 10.93 -2.03 -12.71
CA PRO A 257 12.32 -2.41 -12.84
C PRO A 257 12.52 -3.56 -13.86
N ALA A 258 13.68 -3.56 -14.51
CA ALA A 258 14.06 -4.68 -15.36
C ALA A 258 14.14 -5.99 -14.55
N GLY A 259 13.71 -7.08 -15.13
CA GLY A 259 13.70 -8.41 -14.48
C GLY A 259 12.45 -8.75 -13.66
N VAL A 260 11.59 -7.77 -13.31
CA VAL A 260 10.34 -8.05 -12.55
C VAL A 260 9.37 -8.90 -13.37
N ALA A 261 9.17 -8.56 -14.65
CA ALA A 261 8.25 -9.31 -15.51
C ALA A 261 8.69 -10.77 -15.66
N GLU A 262 9.98 -11.00 -15.85
CA GLU A 262 10.59 -12.33 -15.97
C GLU A 262 10.46 -13.12 -14.66
N ALA A 263 10.71 -12.49 -13.51
CA ALA A 263 10.59 -13.12 -12.19
C ALA A 263 9.15 -13.52 -11.87
N VAL A 264 8.18 -12.65 -12.16
CA VAL A 264 6.74 -12.95 -11.98
C VAL A 264 6.29 -14.04 -12.95
N SER A 265 6.74 -14.01 -14.21
CA SER A 265 6.46 -15.07 -15.18
C SER A 265 6.99 -16.42 -14.71
N ASP A 266 8.22 -16.49 -14.19
CA ASP A 266 8.80 -17.72 -13.62
C ASP A 266 8.01 -18.18 -12.39
N ALA A 267 7.64 -17.26 -11.49
CA ALA A 267 6.84 -17.58 -10.32
C ALA A 267 5.49 -18.23 -10.70
N VAL A 268 4.84 -17.76 -11.76
CA VAL A 268 3.56 -18.31 -12.22
C VAL A 268 3.74 -19.60 -13.01
N THR A 269 4.64 -19.63 -14.00
CA THR A 269 4.70 -20.72 -14.97
C THR A 269 5.47 -21.94 -14.46
N ARG A 270 6.60 -21.74 -13.77
CA ARG A 270 7.41 -22.82 -13.23
C ARG A 270 7.09 -23.09 -11.76
N GLN A 271 7.31 -22.11 -10.88
CA GLN A 271 7.21 -22.34 -9.45
C GLN A 271 5.78 -22.77 -9.06
N TRP A 272 4.76 -22.02 -9.47
CA TRP A 272 3.38 -22.38 -9.20
C TRP A 272 2.86 -23.44 -10.18
N GLY A 273 3.08 -23.27 -11.50
CA GLY A 273 2.48 -24.11 -12.53
C GLY A 273 3.06 -25.53 -12.63
N GLN A 274 4.34 -25.72 -12.30
CA GLN A 274 5.04 -27.01 -12.41
C GLN A 274 5.43 -27.57 -11.04
N ASP A 275 6.08 -26.76 -10.19
CA ASP A 275 6.61 -27.20 -8.91
C ASP A 275 5.51 -27.26 -7.83
N LEU A 276 4.36 -26.57 -8.04
CA LEU A 276 3.16 -26.61 -7.19
C LEU A 276 3.48 -26.31 -5.71
N ILE A 277 2.99 -27.16 -4.79
CA ILE A 277 3.18 -27.00 -3.34
C ILE A 277 4.65 -27.11 -2.93
N ALA A 278 5.48 -27.80 -3.70
CA ALA A 278 6.90 -27.96 -3.39
C ALA A 278 7.66 -26.60 -3.39
N SER A 279 7.14 -25.60 -4.11
CA SER A 279 7.75 -24.27 -4.21
C SER A 279 7.85 -23.52 -2.88
N TRP A 280 7.07 -23.89 -1.88
CA TRP A 280 7.27 -23.37 -0.52
C TRP A 280 8.69 -23.64 -0.01
N ASN A 281 9.29 -24.79 -0.40
CA ASN A 281 10.64 -25.16 -0.05
C ASN A 281 11.63 -24.91 -1.19
N THR A 282 11.33 -25.35 -2.43
CA THR A 282 12.30 -25.35 -3.54
C THR A 282 12.58 -23.93 -4.08
N ALA A 283 11.59 -23.03 -4.01
CA ALA A 283 11.72 -21.61 -4.34
C ALA A 283 11.80 -20.71 -3.10
N ASP A 284 11.83 -21.32 -1.91
CA ASP A 284 11.89 -20.64 -0.61
C ASP A 284 10.84 -19.51 -0.46
N TRP A 285 9.58 -19.80 -0.80
CA TRP A 285 8.48 -18.86 -0.55
C TRP A 285 8.29 -18.60 0.95
N TRP A 286 8.62 -19.61 1.78
CA TRP A 286 8.52 -19.51 3.23
C TRP A 286 9.42 -18.40 3.79
N GLY A 287 10.67 -18.37 3.36
CA GLY A 287 11.67 -17.39 3.81
C GLY A 287 11.54 -16.01 3.16
N ALA A 288 10.72 -15.88 2.10
CA ALA A 288 10.69 -14.66 1.28
C ALA A 288 10.37 -13.38 2.07
N SER A 289 9.42 -13.43 3.04
CA SER A 289 9.06 -12.25 3.85
C SER A 289 10.25 -11.67 4.62
N ALA A 290 11.07 -12.51 5.24
CA ALA A 290 12.26 -12.09 6.00
C ALA A 290 13.39 -11.69 5.04
N ARG A 291 13.64 -12.48 3.99
CA ARG A 291 14.69 -12.22 2.99
C ARG A 291 14.49 -10.87 2.28
N VAL A 292 13.26 -10.58 1.85
CA VAL A 292 12.91 -9.30 1.24
C VAL A 292 12.94 -8.18 2.28
N GLY A 293 12.52 -8.47 3.52
CA GLY A 293 12.63 -7.55 4.65
C GLY A 293 14.07 -7.10 4.88
N ASP A 294 15.03 -8.02 4.92
CA ASP A 294 16.46 -7.71 5.09
C ASP A 294 17.02 -6.86 3.94
N ARG A 295 16.53 -7.06 2.71
CA ARG A 295 16.90 -6.18 1.58
C ARG A 295 16.38 -4.76 1.76
N ILE A 296 15.14 -4.60 2.20
CA ILE A 296 14.58 -3.28 2.53
C ILE A 296 15.31 -2.68 3.72
N GLY A 297 15.62 -3.48 4.75
CA GLY A 297 16.38 -3.06 5.93
C GLY A 297 17.66 -2.32 5.57
N ARG A 298 18.45 -2.84 4.61
CA ARG A 298 19.66 -2.17 4.12
C ARG A 298 19.40 -0.79 3.52
N LEU A 299 18.24 -0.56 2.90
CA LEU A 299 17.90 0.74 2.29
C LEU A 299 17.44 1.78 3.31
N ILE A 300 16.92 1.33 4.46
CA ILE A 300 16.40 2.22 5.51
C ILE A 300 17.31 2.29 6.74
N GLY A 301 18.53 1.72 6.66
CA GLY A 301 19.50 1.74 7.75
C GLY A 301 19.08 0.91 8.95
N SER A 302 18.55 -0.30 8.70
CA SER A 302 18.16 -1.28 9.72
C SER A 302 18.95 -2.57 9.56
N ALA A 303 19.44 -3.13 10.66
CA ALA A 303 20.17 -4.39 10.70
C ALA A 303 19.28 -5.58 10.27
N PRO A 304 19.88 -6.68 9.78
CA PRO A 304 19.16 -7.90 9.44
C PRO A 304 18.29 -8.43 10.59
N GLY A 305 17.14 -9.00 10.27
CA GLY A 305 16.21 -9.59 11.21
C GLY A 305 15.28 -8.60 11.92
N GLN A 306 15.34 -7.31 11.60
CA GLN A 306 14.45 -6.27 12.16
C GLN A 306 13.33 -5.85 11.22
N VAL A 307 13.38 -6.23 9.94
CA VAL A 307 12.37 -5.86 8.93
C VAL A 307 11.70 -7.10 8.39
N LEU A 308 10.38 -7.04 8.27
CA LEU A 308 9.56 -8.10 7.67
C LEU A 308 8.63 -7.51 6.62
N VAL A 309 8.53 -8.17 5.47
CA VAL A 309 7.50 -7.84 4.47
C VAL A 309 6.22 -8.59 4.80
N ALA A 310 5.15 -7.85 5.09
CA ALA A 310 3.85 -8.39 5.44
C ALA A 310 2.73 -7.37 5.19
N ASP A 311 1.56 -7.86 4.88
CA ASP A 311 0.30 -7.13 4.85
C ASP A 311 0.32 -5.80 4.05
N SER A 312 -0.43 -4.81 4.52
CA SER A 312 -0.43 -3.43 4.03
C SER A 312 0.12 -2.47 5.09
N THR A 313 0.54 -1.27 4.70
CA THR A 313 0.96 -0.22 5.63
C THR A 313 -0.10 0.05 6.70
N SER A 314 -1.38 0.06 6.32
CA SER A 314 -2.50 0.26 7.24
C SER A 314 -2.56 -0.82 8.33
N LEU A 315 -2.44 -2.10 7.95
CA LEU A 315 -2.46 -3.21 8.90
C LEU A 315 -1.20 -3.22 9.78
N ASN A 316 -0.04 -2.95 9.21
CA ASN A 316 1.21 -2.88 9.98
C ASN A 316 1.18 -1.73 11.00
N LEU A 317 0.67 -0.55 10.60
CA LEU A 317 0.48 0.58 11.53
C LEU A 317 -0.48 0.23 12.67
N PHE A 318 -1.60 -0.45 12.37
CA PHE A 318 -2.53 -0.95 13.39
C PHE A 318 -1.85 -1.89 14.38
N LYS A 319 -1.07 -2.87 13.88
CA LYS A 319 -0.32 -3.81 14.73
C LYS A 319 0.65 -3.07 15.64
N VAL A 320 1.43 -2.14 15.09
CA VAL A 320 2.42 -1.36 15.85
C VAL A 320 1.77 -0.52 16.93
N ILE A 321 0.70 0.21 16.63
CA ILE A 321 0.01 1.06 17.62
C ILE A 321 -0.49 0.22 18.81
N VAL A 322 -1.15 -0.91 18.55
CA VAL A 322 -1.69 -1.76 19.61
C VAL A 322 -0.55 -2.44 20.41
N ALA A 323 0.50 -2.91 19.73
CA ALA A 323 1.66 -3.49 20.40
C ALA A 323 2.39 -2.46 21.28
N ALA A 324 2.61 -1.25 20.79
CA ALA A 324 3.24 -0.18 21.55
C ALA A 324 2.45 0.19 22.81
N ALA A 325 1.12 0.25 22.72
CA ALA A 325 0.26 0.46 23.88
C ALA A 325 0.44 -0.63 24.94
N ARG A 326 0.49 -1.91 24.52
CA ARG A 326 0.74 -3.05 25.42
C ARG A 326 2.13 -3.01 26.06
N MET A 327 3.13 -2.53 25.32
CA MET A 327 4.50 -2.36 25.80
C MET A 327 4.67 -1.17 26.76
N ARG A 328 3.69 -0.27 26.84
CA ARG A 328 3.69 0.92 27.71
C ARG A 328 2.42 0.97 28.56
N PRO A 329 2.21 -0.04 29.44
CA PRO A 329 1.00 -0.11 30.25
C PRO A 329 0.87 1.14 31.16
N GLY A 330 -0.37 1.64 31.29
CA GLY A 330 -0.66 2.83 32.08
C GLY A 330 -0.46 4.16 31.34
N ARG A 331 0.08 4.16 30.12
CA ARG A 331 0.15 5.34 29.27
C ARG A 331 -1.08 5.38 28.37
N GLU A 332 -1.59 6.58 28.07
CA GLU A 332 -2.92 6.76 27.50
C GLU A 332 -2.97 7.58 26.21
N ILE A 333 -1.83 8.10 25.73
CA ILE A 333 -1.82 9.03 24.59
C ILE A 333 -1.01 8.45 23.42
N LEU A 334 -1.66 8.49 22.24
CA LEU A 334 -1.02 8.36 20.93
C LEU A 334 -0.88 9.75 20.32
N VAL A 335 0.35 10.24 20.13
CA VAL A 335 0.62 11.51 19.45
C VAL A 335 0.82 11.24 17.96
N THR A 336 0.15 12.01 17.07
CA THR A 336 0.29 11.84 15.62
C THR A 336 0.13 13.17 14.89
N ASP A 337 0.57 13.23 13.64
CA ASP A 337 0.37 14.38 12.76
C ASP A 337 -1.10 14.56 12.42
N GLY A 338 -1.63 15.78 12.64
CA GLY A 338 -3.03 16.12 12.35
C GLY A 338 -3.38 16.17 10.86
N ASP A 339 -2.38 16.41 10.02
CA ASP A 339 -2.49 16.56 8.56
C ASP A 339 -1.93 15.37 7.77
N SER A 340 -1.62 14.26 8.43
CA SER A 340 -1.11 13.04 7.81
C SER A 340 -2.06 12.47 6.76
N PHE A 341 -1.55 11.53 5.94
CA PHE A 341 -2.37 10.84 4.96
C PHE A 341 -3.62 10.23 5.63
N PRO A 342 -4.83 10.38 5.06
CA PRO A 342 -6.09 10.04 5.74
C PRO A 342 -6.13 8.65 6.34
N THR A 343 -5.55 7.65 5.67
CA THR A 343 -5.48 6.28 6.20
C THR A 343 -4.73 6.21 7.54
N ASN A 344 -3.63 6.96 7.70
CA ASN A 344 -2.87 6.95 8.95
C ASN A 344 -3.72 7.49 10.10
N LEU A 345 -4.50 8.55 9.85
CA LEU A 345 -5.43 9.10 10.84
C LEU A 345 -6.59 8.14 11.17
N HIS A 346 -7.15 7.47 10.15
CA HIS A 346 -8.22 6.49 10.34
C HIS A 346 -7.73 5.29 11.15
N ILE A 347 -6.56 4.76 10.82
CA ILE A 347 -5.93 3.64 11.54
C ILE A 347 -5.54 4.04 12.95
N ALA A 348 -4.94 5.24 13.14
CA ALA A 348 -4.60 5.75 14.47
C ALA A 348 -5.85 5.83 15.37
N ALA A 349 -6.95 6.39 14.86
CA ALA A 349 -8.21 6.46 15.60
C ALA A 349 -8.81 5.06 15.89
N GLY A 350 -8.77 4.14 14.92
CA GLY A 350 -9.25 2.77 15.07
C GLY A 350 -8.44 1.96 16.09
N ALA A 351 -7.11 1.99 15.96
CA ALA A 351 -6.20 1.29 16.84
C ALA A 351 -6.22 1.86 18.27
N ALA A 352 -6.30 3.19 18.41
CA ALA A 352 -6.40 3.85 19.70
C ALA A 352 -7.65 3.39 20.48
N ARG A 353 -8.81 3.27 19.82
CA ARG A 353 -10.04 2.73 20.47
C ARG A 353 -9.83 1.30 20.98
N VAL A 354 -9.16 0.45 20.21
CA VAL A 354 -8.87 -0.94 20.60
C VAL A 354 -7.88 -0.99 21.77
N ALA A 355 -6.89 -0.10 21.75
CA ALA A 355 -5.82 -0.04 22.75
C ALA A 355 -6.15 0.79 24.01
N GLY A 356 -7.31 1.46 24.04
CA GLY A 356 -7.68 2.36 25.14
C GLY A 356 -6.89 3.66 25.18
N LEU A 357 -6.37 4.12 24.00
CA LEU A 357 -5.60 5.35 23.87
C LEU A 357 -6.47 6.51 23.42
N THR A 358 -6.06 7.73 23.79
CA THR A 358 -6.54 8.99 23.23
C THR A 358 -5.58 9.46 22.15
N VAL A 359 -6.11 9.91 21.01
CA VAL A 359 -5.29 10.46 19.93
C VAL A 359 -5.10 11.96 20.13
N GLU A 360 -3.85 12.37 20.27
CA GLU A 360 -3.44 13.77 20.28
C GLU A 360 -2.86 14.12 18.89
N ARG A 361 -3.48 15.09 18.21
CA ARG A 361 -3.07 15.55 16.88
C ARG A 361 -2.26 16.82 17.00
N VAL A 362 -1.04 16.81 16.44
CA VAL A 362 -0.11 17.95 16.51
C VAL A 362 0.53 18.16 15.14
N SER A 363 1.01 19.38 14.88
CA SER A 363 1.95 19.59 13.78
C SER A 363 3.27 18.89 14.10
N PRO A 364 3.93 18.20 13.14
CA PRO A 364 5.25 17.61 13.37
C PRO A 364 6.31 18.63 13.86
N ALA A 365 6.20 19.88 13.44
CA ALA A 365 7.08 20.96 13.93
C ALA A 365 6.93 21.20 15.44
N ASP A 366 5.72 21.08 15.97
CA ASP A 366 5.40 21.29 17.39
C ASP A 366 5.51 20.00 18.22
N ALA A 367 5.68 18.85 17.56
CA ALA A 367 5.66 17.53 18.20
C ALA A 367 6.68 17.39 19.35
N PRO A 368 7.95 17.82 19.25
CA PRO A 368 8.90 17.71 20.36
C PRO A 368 8.44 18.43 21.62
N ALA A 369 7.96 19.67 21.49
CA ALA A 369 7.48 20.47 22.61
C ALA A 369 6.19 19.86 23.22
N ARG A 370 5.27 19.40 22.37
CA ARG A 370 4.01 18.82 22.83
C ARG A 370 4.22 17.48 23.54
N ILE A 371 5.08 16.60 23.00
CA ILE A 371 5.45 15.34 23.64
C ILE A 371 6.06 15.59 25.02
N ALA A 372 6.99 16.55 25.12
CA ALA A 372 7.60 16.92 26.40
C ALA A 372 6.55 17.43 27.41
N ALA A 373 5.57 18.23 26.96
CA ALA A 373 4.49 18.73 27.84
C ALA A 373 3.51 17.63 28.29
N LEU A 374 3.28 16.60 27.46
CA LEU A 374 2.44 15.45 27.80
C LEU A 374 3.13 14.45 28.73
N GLY A 375 4.46 14.42 28.69
CA GLY A 375 5.30 13.61 29.60
C GLY A 375 5.05 12.10 29.50
N ASP A 376 5.01 11.45 30.64
CA ASP A 376 4.86 10.00 30.79
C ASP A 376 3.49 9.45 30.40
N ARG A 377 2.53 10.31 30.05
CA ARG A 377 1.25 9.89 29.49
C ARG A 377 1.33 9.39 28.05
N VAL A 378 2.39 9.76 27.31
CA VAL A 378 2.55 9.36 25.92
C VAL A 378 3.01 7.90 25.84
N ALA A 379 2.21 7.04 25.18
CA ALA A 379 2.57 5.66 24.89
C ALA A 379 3.40 5.56 23.61
N LEU A 380 2.96 6.26 22.56
CA LEU A 380 3.54 6.19 21.21
C LEU A 380 3.45 7.56 20.53
N ALA A 381 4.50 7.94 19.81
CA ALA A 381 4.51 9.01 18.82
C ALA A 381 4.59 8.38 17.41
N ALA A 382 3.58 8.61 16.55
CA ALA A 382 3.49 8.01 15.22
C ALA A 382 3.36 9.09 14.15
N PHE A 383 4.36 9.21 13.28
CA PHE A 383 4.45 10.27 12.25
C PHE A 383 4.86 9.70 10.89
N SER A 384 4.48 10.38 9.80
CA SER A 384 5.11 10.15 8.49
C SER A 384 6.44 10.90 8.43
N SER A 385 7.45 10.32 7.81
CA SER A 385 8.76 10.99 7.66
C SER A 385 8.72 12.12 6.64
N VAL A 386 7.85 12.01 5.63
CA VAL A 386 7.63 13.00 4.58
C VAL A 386 6.14 13.27 4.45
N ASP A 387 5.76 14.56 4.45
CA ASP A 387 4.38 14.97 4.19
C ASP A 387 3.97 14.63 2.75
N TYR A 388 2.84 13.95 2.59
CA TYR A 388 2.40 13.43 1.29
C TYR A 388 1.91 14.51 0.33
N ARG A 389 1.51 15.70 0.83
CA ARG A 389 1.02 16.83 0.01
C ARG A 389 2.15 17.76 -0.38
N THR A 390 2.94 18.19 0.59
CA THR A 390 3.97 19.22 0.39
C THR A 390 5.35 18.66 0.06
N GLY A 391 5.60 17.39 0.41
CA GLY A 391 6.95 16.82 0.33
C GLY A 391 7.89 17.30 1.43
N GLU A 392 7.36 17.93 2.50
CA GLU A 392 8.18 18.34 3.64
C GLU A 392 8.73 17.14 4.39
N LEU A 393 10.03 17.16 4.63
CA LEU A 393 10.76 16.15 5.42
C LEU A 393 10.82 16.61 6.87
N TRP A 394 10.29 15.80 7.76
CA TRP A 394 10.26 16.08 9.19
C TRP A 394 11.55 15.65 9.89
N ASP A 395 11.85 16.31 11.01
CA ASP A 395 13.03 16.02 11.84
C ASP A 395 12.81 14.73 12.64
N LEU A 396 12.99 13.57 11.96
CA LEU A 396 12.88 12.24 12.56
C LEU A 396 13.76 12.10 13.80
N PRO A 397 15.05 12.49 13.80
CA PRO A 397 15.90 12.40 14.98
C PRO A 397 15.39 13.25 16.17
N ALA A 398 14.91 14.46 15.94
CA ALA A 398 14.45 15.34 17.02
C ALA A 398 13.17 14.82 17.68
N ILE A 399 12.19 14.37 16.87
CA ILE A 399 10.91 13.84 17.37
C ILE A 399 11.17 12.50 18.11
N THR A 400 12.04 11.63 17.58
CA THR A 400 12.43 10.37 18.23
C THR A 400 13.05 10.62 19.60
N ARG A 401 14.04 11.52 19.68
CA ARG A 401 14.67 11.88 20.97
C ARG A 401 13.66 12.48 21.97
N ALA A 402 12.73 13.32 21.50
CA ALA A 402 11.72 13.90 22.38
C ALA A 402 10.76 12.82 22.94
N ALA A 403 10.37 11.84 22.15
CA ALA A 403 9.54 10.71 22.60
C ALA A 403 10.29 9.86 23.62
N HIS A 404 11.54 9.50 23.33
CA HIS A 404 12.38 8.71 24.24
C HIS A 404 12.67 9.44 25.56
N ALA A 405 12.85 10.75 25.53
CA ALA A 405 13.07 11.55 26.74
C ALA A 405 11.92 11.44 27.76
N VAL A 406 10.70 11.17 27.32
CA VAL A 406 9.54 10.91 28.17
C VAL A 406 9.21 9.42 28.32
N GLY A 407 10.07 8.52 27.76
CA GLY A 407 9.89 7.07 27.78
C GLY A 407 8.79 6.55 26.85
N ALA A 408 8.31 7.36 25.90
CA ALA A 408 7.40 6.96 24.84
C ALA A 408 8.15 6.19 23.74
N LEU A 409 7.42 5.37 22.97
CA LEU A 409 7.91 4.71 21.76
C LEU A 409 7.66 5.58 20.53
N VAL A 410 8.35 5.28 19.42
CA VAL A 410 8.12 5.96 18.13
C VAL A 410 7.79 4.98 17.02
N CYS A 411 6.94 5.42 16.07
CA CYS A 411 6.67 4.72 14.82
C CYS A 411 6.74 5.72 13.66
N TRP A 412 7.55 5.39 12.64
CA TRP A 412 7.68 6.21 11.45
C TRP A 412 7.04 5.54 10.23
N ASP A 413 6.16 6.26 9.52
CA ASP A 413 5.70 5.87 8.18
C ASP A 413 6.72 6.36 7.15
N LEU A 414 7.34 5.42 6.44
CA LEU A 414 8.39 5.63 5.45
C LEU A 414 7.89 5.52 4.01
N CYS A 415 6.58 5.57 3.76
CA CYS A 415 6.00 5.40 2.43
C CYS A 415 6.54 6.38 1.38
N HIS A 416 7.01 7.55 1.78
CA HIS A 416 7.56 8.58 0.89
C HIS A 416 9.08 8.79 1.04
N SER A 417 9.76 7.98 1.85
CA SER A 417 11.21 8.06 2.06
C SER A 417 11.95 6.77 1.68
N ALA A 418 11.40 5.58 2.02
CA ALA A 418 12.04 4.31 1.72
C ALA A 418 12.28 4.14 0.21
N GLY A 419 13.55 4.00 -0.19
CA GLY A 419 13.99 3.90 -1.57
C GLY A 419 14.26 5.24 -2.27
N ALA A 420 13.87 6.38 -1.69
CA ALA A 420 14.13 7.71 -2.24
C ALA A 420 15.23 8.48 -1.51
N MET A 421 15.56 8.07 -0.27
CA MET A 421 16.58 8.72 0.56
C MET A 421 17.07 7.78 1.68
N ALA A 422 18.21 8.08 2.26
CA ALA A 422 18.68 7.47 3.50
C ALA A 422 17.79 7.89 4.67
N VAL A 423 17.47 6.95 5.57
CA VAL A 423 16.63 7.17 6.77
C VAL A 423 17.41 6.86 8.05
N ASP A 424 18.26 5.81 8.02
CA ASP A 424 19.20 5.40 9.09
C ASP A 424 18.50 5.11 10.43
N LEU A 425 17.51 4.18 10.41
CA LEU A 425 16.64 3.87 11.56
C LEU A 425 17.42 3.48 12.81
N ASP A 426 18.39 2.57 12.68
CA ASP A 426 19.19 2.09 13.83
C ASP A 426 20.08 3.20 14.40
N ALA A 427 20.61 4.10 13.55
CA ALA A 427 21.43 5.24 13.99
C ALA A 427 20.62 6.29 14.77
N HIS A 428 19.31 6.28 14.63
CA HIS A 428 18.39 7.19 15.31
C HIS A 428 17.54 6.50 16.38
N ASP A 429 17.86 5.25 16.73
CA ASP A 429 17.17 4.45 17.76
C ASP A 429 15.66 4.33 17.52
N VAL A 430 15.21 4.27 16.27
CA VAL A 430 13.78 4.18 15.93
C VAL A 430 13.21 2.84 16.38
N ASP A 431 12.14 2.86 17.19
CA ASP A 431 11.52 1.64 17.73
C ASP A 431 10.78 0.85 16.67
N PHE A 432 9.96 1.56 15.87
CA PHE A 432 9.12 0.97 14.82
C PHE A 432 9.12 1.83 13.57
N ALA A 433 9.00 1.16 12.41
CA ALA A 433 8.65 1.83 11.17
C ALA A 433 7.74 0.94 10.31
N VAL A 434 6.94 1.58 9.47
CA VAL A 434 6.12 0.93 8.45
C VAL A 434 6.34 1.61 7.11
N GLY A 435 6.09 0.90 6.01
CA GLY A 435 6.15 1.52 4.68
C GLY A 435 5.57 0.59 3.62
N CYS A 436 5.32 1.13 2.43
CA CYS A 436 4.74 0.37 1.32
C CYS A 436 5.81 -0.09 0.31
N GLY A 437 5.56 -1.22 -0.35
CA GLY A 437 6.45 -1.77 -1.38
C GLY A 437 6.24 -1.19 -2.79
N TYR A 438 5.11 -0.54 -3.06
CA TYR A 438 4.71 -0.18 -4.43
C TYR A 438 5.10 1.23 -4.89
N LYS A 439 5.56 2.12 -4.00
CA LYS A 439 6.03 3.46 -4.36
C LYS A 439 7.50 3.42 -4.80
N TYR A 440 8.37 4.18 -4.14
CA TYR A 440 9.80 4.26 -4.51
C TYR A 440 10.55 2.92 -4.45
N LEU A 441 10.05 1.91 -3.72
CA LEU A 441 10.60 0.55 -3.76
C LEU A 441 10.24 -0.23 -5.03
N ASN A 442 9.36 0.31 -5.88
CA ASN A 442 9.04 -0.15 -7.23
C ASN A 442 8.51 -1.59 -7.33
N GLY A 443 7.92 -2.13 -6.26
CA GLY A 443 7.42 -3.52 -6.20
C GLY A 443 6.17 -3.81 -7.01
N GLY A 444 5.62 -2.79 -7.70
CA GLY A 444 4.43 -2.91 -8.55
C GLY A 444 3.10 -2.73 -7.83
N PRO A 445 1.98 -2.72 -8.57
CA PRO A 445 0.65 -2.48 -8.02
C PRO A 445 0.28 -3.50 -6.93
N GLY A 446 -0.12 -2.99 -5.74
CA GLY A 446 -0.50 -3.85 -4.63
C GLY A 446 0.66 -4.60 -3.96
N ALA A 447 1.92 -4.26 -4.24
CA ALA A 447 3.06 -4.86 -3.55
C ALA A 447 2.89 -4.76 -2.04
N PRO A 448 3.25 -5.82 -1.29
CA PRO A 448 3.10 -5.85 0.15
C PRO A 448 3.90 -4.75 0.84
N ALA A 449 3.47 -4.39 2.03
CA ALA A 449 4.14 -3.44 2.90
C ALA A 449 5.25 -4.12 3.72
N PHE A 450 6.01 -3.32 4.45
CA PHE A 450 6.97 -3.80 5.43
C PHE A 450 6.71 -3.19 6.81
N VAL A 451 7.18 -3.90 7.83
CA VAL A 451 7.25 -3.42 9.21
C VAL A 451 8.68 -3.62 9.73
N HIS A 452 9.21 -2.59 10.37
CA HIS A 452 10.44 -2.62 11.15
C HIS A 452 10.09 -2.66 12.63
N VAL A 453 10.77 -3.52 13.37
CA VAL A 453 10.75 -3.58 14.83
C VAL A 453 12.20 -3.64 15.30
N ALA A 454 12.63 -2.65 16.06
CA ALA A 454 13.99 -2.61 16.60
C ALA A 454 14.31 -3.88 17.41
N ALA A 455 15.54 -4.38 17.33
CA ALA A 455 15.95 -5.68 17.89
C ALA A 455 15.56 -5.86 19.36
N GLN A 456 15.70 -4.79 20.18
CA GLN A 456 15.36 -4.80 21.60
C GLN A 456 13.86 -5.01 21.86
N HIS A 457 13.00 -4.78 20.87
CA HIS A 457 11.55 -4.89 21.01
C HIS A 457 10.97 -6.17 20.43
N ILE A 458 11.69 -6.90 19.59
CA ILE A 458 11.18 -8.09 18.90
C ILE A 458 10.57 -9.10 19.89
N SER A 459 11.28 -9.42 20.98
CA SER A 459 10.82 -10.43 21.94
C SER A 459 9.53 -10.06 22.69
N VAL A 460 9.25 -8.75 22.79
CA VAL A 460 8.09 -8.19 23.52
C VAL A 460 7.05 -7.56 22.59
N PHE A 461 7.25 -7.63 21.27
CA PHE A 461 6.31 -7.12 20.28
C PHE A 461 5.07 -8.01 20.22
N ASP A 462 4.04 -7.64 21.00
CA ASP A 462 2.77 -8.35 21.12
C ASP A 462 1.69 -7.68 20.26
N GLN A 463 1.71 -7.97 18.97
CA GLN A 463 0.73 -7.45 18.02
C GLN A 463 -0.61 -8.22 18.11
N PRO A 464 -1.78 -7.56 17.86
CA PRO A 464 -3.10 -8.11 18.16
C PRO A 464 -3.61 -9.16 17.16
N LEU A 465 -3.07 -9.20 15.96
CA LEU A 465 -3.54 -10.08 14.87
C LEU A 465 -2.72 -11.38 14.88
N THR A 466 -2.95 -12.20 15.90
CA THR A 466 -2.28 -13.49 16.02
C THR A 466 -2.74 -14.44 14.93
N GLY A 467 -1.80 -15.09 14.24
CA GLY A 467 -2.12 -16.01 13.16
C GLY A 467 -1.09 -17.11 13.00
N TRP A 468 -1.47 -18.18 12.30
CA TRP A 468 -0.68 -19.39 12.20
C TRP A 468 0.74 -19.15 11.64
N ASN A 469 0.91 -18.18 10.73
CA ASN A 469 2.19 -17.91 10.07
C ASN A 469 3.18 -17.15 10.99
N GLY A 470 2.67 -16.50 12.06
CA GLY A 470 3.49 -15.87 13.10
C GLY A 470 3.74 -16.74 14.32
N HIS A 471 3.27 -18.00 14.31
CA HIS A 471 3.44 -18.94 15.39
C HIS A 471 4.88 -19.49 15.44
N ALA A 472 5.40 -19.79 16.65
CA ALA A 472 6.73 -20.36 16.84
C ALA A 472 6.90 -21.74 16.16
N ARG A 473 5.80 -22.49 16.08
CA ARG A 473 5.72 -23.82 15.45
C ARG A 473 4.50 -23.91 14.54
N PRO A 474 4.49 -23.23 13.39
CA PRO A 474 3.28 -23.06 12.56
C PRO A 474 2.67 -24.38 12.05
N PHE A 475 3.46 -25.44 11.93
CA PHE A 475 3.02 -26.75 11.45
C PHE A 475 2.69 -27.75 12.58
N ALA A 476 2.82 -27.36 13.86
CA ALA A 476 2.38 -28.17 14.98
C ALA A 476 0.85 -28.25 15.05
N MET A 477 0.15 -27.29 14.42
CA MET A 477 -1.31 -27.16 14.40
C MET A 477 -1.90 -27.06 15.82
N ASP A 478 -1.15 -26.48 16.74
CA ASP A 478 -1.57 -26.24 18.12
C ASP A 478 -2.75 -25.23 18.16
N GLY A 479 -3.67 -25.43 19.10
CA GLY A 479 -4.79 -24.51 19.30
C GLY A 479 -4.40 -23.23 20.02
N ASP A 480 -3.32 -23.26 20.81
CA ASP A 480 -2.81 -22.13 21.56
C ASP A 480 -1.72 -21.40 20.79
N TYR A 481 -1.81 -20.06 20.72
CA TYR A 481 -0.86 -19.27 20.00
C TYR A 481 0.40 -18.99 20.83
N GLU A 482 1.55 -19.44 20.30
CA GLU A 482 2.89 -19.10 20.79
C GLU A 482 3.59 -18.22 19.73
N PRO A 483 3.93 -16.95 20.03
CA PRO A 483 4.57 -16.08 19.05
C PRO A 483 5.97 -16.55 18.67
N ALA A 484 6.33 -16.44 17.40
CA ALA A 484 7.69 -16.70 16.94
C ALA A 484 8.71 -15.85 17.73
N PRO A 485 9.91 -16.36 18.02
CA PRO A 485 10.93 -15.62 18.78
C PRO A 485 11.59 -14.48 17.98
N SER A 486 11.40 -14.47 16.66
CA SER A 486 11.96 -13.50 15.70
C SER A 486 10.91 -12.49 15.24
N ILE A 487 11.33 -11.59 14.32
CA ILE A 487 10.42 -10.64 13.63
C ILE A 487 9.23 -11.34 12.95
N GLU A 488 9.34 -12.63 12.69
CA GLU A 488 8.26 -13.43 12.07
C GLU A 488 6.95 -13.42 12.87
N ARG A 489 7.00 -13.13 14.18
CA ARG A 489 5.78 -12.89 14.99
C ARG A 489 4.88 -11.76 14.47
N ALA A 490 5.41 -10.89 13.61
CA ALA A 490 4.62 -9.88 12.94
C ALA A 490 3.77 -10.42 11.77
N ARG A 491 3.97 -11.68 11.34
CA ARG A 491 3.12 -12.33 10.34
C ARG A 491 1.74 -12.66 10.91
N VAL A 492 0.75 -12.74 10.01
CA VAL A 492 -0.61 -13.17 10.37
C VAL A 492 -0.97 -14.44 9.59
N GLY A 493 -1.34 -14.31 8.34
CA GLY A 493 -1.73 -15.39 7.45
C GLY A 493 -0.71 -15.64 6.35
N THR A 494 -1.10 -16.45 5.38
CA THR A 494 -0.31 -16.72 4.18
C THR A 494 0.01 -15.41 3.45
N PRO A 495 1.29 -15.12 3.14
CA PRO A 495 1.68 -13.89 2.49
C PRO A 495 1.27 -13.86 1.00
N PRO A 496 1.14 -12.65 0.38
CA PRO A 496 0.87 -12.51 -1.06
C PRO A 496 2.15 -12.82 -1.87
N VAL A 497 2.42 -14.12 -2.09
CA VAL A 497 3.69 -14.62 -2.65
C VAL A 497 4.06 -13.95 -3.97
N LEU A 498 3.13 -13.85 -4.94
CA LEU A 498 3.43 -13.23 -6.25
C LEU A 498 3.85 -11.77 -6.13
N GLY A 499 3.14 -10.98 -5.32
CA GLY A 499 3.49 -9.57 -5.07
C GLY A 499 4.81 -9.43 -4.31
N MET A 500 5.13 -10.37 -3.42
CA MET A 500 6.39 -10.38 -2.68
C MET A 500 7.58 -10.72 -3.58
N LEU A 501 7.45 -11.69 -4.48
CA LEU A 501 8.49 -12.04 -5.46
C LEU A 501 8.70 -10.91 -6.48
N ALA A 502 7.63 -10.20 -6.87
CA ALA A 502 7.73 -9.00 -7.68
C ALA A 502 8.54 -7.91 -6.96
N LEU A 503 8.25 -7.66 -5.67
CA LEU A 503 8.99 -6.70 -4.85
C LEU A 503 10.45 -7.14 -4.67
N GLU A 504 10.71 -8.44 -4.44
CA GLU A 504 12.07 -8.97 -4.37
C GLU A 504 12.88 -8.69 -5.62
N ALA A 505 12.30 -8.97 -6.79
CA ALA A 505 12.93 -8.69 -8.08
C ALA A 505 13.14 -7.18 -8.29
N ALA A 506 12.17 -6.35 -7.87
CA ALA A 506 12.27 -4.89 -8.00
C ALA A 506 13.43 -4.31 -7.18
N LEU A 507 13.70 -4.86 -6.00
CA LEU A 507 14.80 -4.42 -5.14
C LEU A 507 16.18 -4.64 -5.78
N ALA A 508 16.30 -5.45 -6.84
CA ALA A 508 17.54 -5.56 -7.61
C ALA A 508 17.98 -4.22 -8.25
N ALA A 509 17.03 -3.30 -8.46
CA ALA A 509 17.36 -1.95 -8.90
C ALA A 509 18.25 -1.16 -7.92
N TYR A 510 18.30 -1.60 -6.65
CA TYR A 510 19.12 -1.00 -5.60
C TYR A 510 20.45 -1.73 -5.35
N ASP A 511 20.74 -2.83 -6.05
CA ASP A 511 21.98 -3.59 -5.82
C ASP A 511 23.21 -2.72 -6.13
N GLY A 512 24.08 -2.57 -5.11
CA GLY A 512 25.29 -1.73 -5.18
C GLY A 512 25.02 -0.21 -5.12
N VAL A 513 23.80 0.21 -4.77
CA VAL A 513 23.44 1.62 -4.67
C VAL A 513 23.68 2.13 -3.24
N ASP A 514 24.41 3.24 -3.12
CA ASP A 514 24.60 3.99 -1.88
C ASP A 514 23.40 4.93 -1.63
N MET A 515 22.66 4.72 -0.55
CA MET A 515 21.49 5.53 -0.21
C MET A 515 21.84 6.99 0.11
N THR A 516 23.08 7.27 0.53
CA THR A 516 23.57 8.65 0.69
C THR A 516 23.70 9.35 -0.67
N ALA A 517 24.19 8.62 -1.69
CA ALA A 517 24.23 9.15 -3.07
C ALA A 517 22.80 9.33 -3.63
N VAL A 518 21.87 8.42 -3.31
CA VAL A 518 20.46 8.55 -3.67
C VAL A 518 19.87 9.82 -3.05
N ARG A 519 20.15 10.11 -1.78
CA ARG A 519 19.70 11.33 -1.11
C ARG A 519 20.24 12.59 -1.78
N ARG A 520 21.56 12.65 -2.06
CA ARG A 520 22.17 13.79 -2.77
C ARG A 520 21.51 14.02 -4.13
N ARG A 521 21.26 12.95 -4.89
CA ARG A 521 20.61 13.04 -6.19
C ARG A 521 19.15 13.48 -6.10
N SER A 522 18.39 12.96 -5.12
CA SER A 522 17.03 13.40 -4.82
C SER A 522 16.96 14.91 -4.53
N ALA A 523 17.86 15.39 -3.69
CA ALA A 523 17.97 16.80 -3.33
C ALA A 523 18.35 17.68 -4.54
N SER A 524 19.31 17.22 -5.35
CA SER A 524 19.73 17.89 -6.58
C SER A 524 18.60 17.98 -7.61
N LEU A 525 17.89 16.88 -7.89
CA LEU A 525 16.76 16.85 -8.84
C LEU A 525 15.63 17.80 -8.41
N THR A 526 15.22 17.73 -7.14
CA THR A 526 14.13 18.56 -6.63
C THR A 526 14.56 20.04 -6.53
N GLY A 527 15.81 20.32 -6.18
CA GLY A 527 16.38 21.68 -6.14
C GLY A 527 16.45 22.31 -7.52
N PHE A 528 16.95 21.56 -8.49
CA PHE A 528 17.03 22.02 -9.88
C PHE A 528 15.64 22.23 -10.50
N PHE A 529 14.67 21.34 -10.20
CA PHE A 529 13.30 21.57 -10.66
C PHE A 529 12.70 22.84 -10.08
N LEU A 530 12.94 23.16 -8.81
CA LEU A 530 12.51 24.43 -8.20
C LEU A 530 13.17 25.64 -8.89
N GLU A 531 14.45 25.54 -9.25
CA GLU A 531 15.15 26.58 -10.03
C GLU A 531 14.48 26.79 -11.40
N CYS A 532 14.11 25.69 -12.08
CA CYS A 532 13.37 25.78 -13.35
C CYS A 532 11.98 26.40 -13.17
N VAL A 533 11.24 26.05 -12.12
CA VAL A 533 9.91 26.63 -11.82
C VAL A 533 10.01 28.12 -11.55
N ASP A 534 11.02 28.57 -10.78
CA ASP A 534 11.23 30.00 -10.51
C ASP A 534 11.53 30.80 -11.78
N ALA A 535 12.28 30.20 -12.71
CA ALA A 535 12.64 30.85 -13.97
C ALA A 535 11.53 30.83 -15.02
N LEU A 536 10.82 29.71 -15.15
CA LEU A 536 9.89 29.43 -16.24
C LEU A 536 8.41 29.62 -15.85
N CYS A 537 8.07 29.44 -14.59
CA CYS A 537 6.69 29.47 -14.08
C CYS A 537 6.56 30.36 -12.81
N PRO A 538 7.03 31.62 -12.83
CA PRO A 538 7.13 32.45 -11.62
C PRO A 538 5.78 32.80 -10.98
N SER A 539 4.67 32.56 -11.67
CA SER A 539 3.32 32.76 -11.16
C SER A 539 2.83 31.65 -10.24
N LEU A 540 3.51 30.49 -10.22
CA LEU A 540 3.10 29.36 -9.37
C LEU A 540 3.62 29.52 -7.94
N ALA A 541 2.74 29.29 -6.98
CA ALA A 541 3.13 29.18 -5.58
C ALA A 541 3.72 27.79 -5.29
N ILE A 542 4.88 27.77 -4.64
CA ILE A 542 5.56 26.53 -4.25
C ILE A 542 5.10 26.14 -2.84
N ALA A 543 4.55 24.92 -2.69
CA ALA A 543 4.12 24.37 -1.40
C ALA A 543 5.25 23.61 -0.67
N THR A 544 6.22 23.09 -1.42
CA THR A 544 7.36 22.34 -0.88
C THR A 544 8.39 23.28 -0.24
N PRO A 545 8.99 22.92 0.92
CA PRO A 545 10.09 23.68 1.49
C PRO A 545 11.28 23.84 0.52
N ARG A 546 11.82 25.05 0.46
CA ARG A 546 12.98 25.34 -0.39
C ARG A 546 14.28 24.81 0.17
N GLU A 547 14.38 24.72 1.48
CA GLU A 547 15.54 24.18 2.18
C GLU A 547 15.69 22.69 1.89
N GLU A 548 16.86 22.29 1.39
CA GLU A 548 17.19 20.91 1.05
C GLU A 548 17.00 19.95 2.22
N ALA A 549 17.41 20.36 3.42
CA ALA A 549 17.30 19.54 4.62
C ALA A 549 15.86 19.27 5.05
N ARG A 550 14.91 20.10 4.59
CA ARG A 550 13.47 19.98 4.90
C ARG A 550 12.64 19.45 3.74
N ARG A 551 13.27 18.96 2.69
CA ARG A 551 12.57 18.50 1.48
C ARG A 551 12.83 17.02 1.22
N GLY A 552 11.75 16.24 1.01
CA GLY A 552 11.80 14.89 0.52
C GLY A 552 12.06 14.82 -0.99
N SER A 553 11.74 13.69 -1.61
CA SER A 553 11.92 13.46 -3.05
C SER A 553 10.68 13.83 -3.89
N GLN A 554 10.07 14.96 -3.56
CA GLN A 554 8.81 15.44 -4.13
C GLN A 554 8.82 16.96 -4.20
N VAL A 555 8.21 17.52 -5.25
CA VAL A 555 7.88 18.94 -5.36
C VAL A 555 6.40 19.10 -5.60
N SER A 556 5.79 20.02 -4.87
CA SER A 556 4.37 20.33 -4.91
C SER A 556 4.17 21.81 -5.17
N LEU A 557 3.34 22.13 -6.16
CA LEU A 557 3.03 23.49 -6.60
C LEU A 557 1.53 23.73 -6.38
N ARG A 558 1.14 24.98 -6.16
CA ARG A 558 -0.26 25.37 -5.94
C ARG A 558 -0.84 26.09 -7.13
N HIS A 559 -2.01 25.66 -7.56
CA HIS A 559 -2.82 26.39 -8.55
C HIS A 559 -4.31 26.08 -8.34
N PRO A 560 -5.24 27.05 -8.44
CA PRO A 560 -6.67 26.79 -8.28
C PRO A 560 -7.22 25.71 -9.25
N GLN A 561 -6.62 25.56 -10.43
CA GLN A 561 -6.95 24.55 -11.43
C GLN A 561 -5.89 23.44 -11.52
N ALA A 562 -5.28 23.08 -10.40
CA ALA A 562 -4.20 22.08 -10.36
C ALA A 562 -4.58 20.75 -11.00
N PHE A 563 -5.81 20.27 -10.81
CA PHE A 563 -6.28 19.05 -11.45
C PHE A 563 -6.22 19.13 -12.99
N ALA A 564 -6.76 20.18 -13.58
CA ALA A 564 -6.76 20.36 -15.03
C ALA A 564 -5.34 20.51 -15.61
N ILE A 565 -4.45 21.21 -14.88
CA ILE A 565 -3.04 21.34 -15.27
C ILE A 565 -2.36 19.96 -15.26
N VAL A 566 -2.59 19.13 -14.24
CA VAL A 566 -2.05 17.76 -14.19
C VAL A 566 -2.57 16.94 -15.38
N GLN A 567 -3.86 17.03 -15.73
CA GLN A 567 -4.40 16.33 -16.89
C GLN A 567 -3.78 16.79 -18.21
N ALA A 568 -3.57 18.10 -18.37
CA ALA A 568 -2.87 18.64 -19.55
C ALA A 568 -1.40 18.17 -19.63
N LEU A 569 -0.69 18.09 -18.49
CA LEU A 569 0.65 17.53 -18.43
C LEU A 569 0.67 16.03 -18.79
N ILE A 570 -0.29 15.25 -18.29
CA ILE A 570 -0.43 13.82 -18.63
C ILE A 570 -0.64 13.64 -20.14
N ALA A 571 -1.47 14.48 -20.77
CA ALA A 571 -1.67 14.46 -22.22
C ALA A 571 -0.38 14.77 -23.02
N ARG A 572 0.62 15.41 -22.37
CA ARG A 572 1.96 15.68 -22.91
C ARG A 572 3.00 14.68 -22.44
N HIS A 573 2.59 13.52 -21.91
CA HIS A 573 3.46 12.47 -21.37
C HIS A 573 4.32 12.90 -20.17
N VAL A 574 3.94 13.95 -19.44
CA VAL A 574 4.51 14.33 -18.15
C VAL A 574 3.54 13.85 -17.06
N ILE A 575 3.88 12.73 -16.42
CA ILE A 575 2.99 12.05 -15.49
C ILE A 575 3.31 12.48 -14.05
N GLY A 576 2.40 13.22 -13.45
CA GLY A 576 2.34 13.55 -12.03
C GLY A 576 0.93 13.32 -11.50
N ASP A 577 0.66 13.69 -10.27
CA ASP A 577 -0.67 13.55 -9.71
C ASP A 577 -1.21 14.84 -9.06
N PHE A 578 -2.50 14.84 -8.79
CA PHE A 578 -3.21 15.92 -8.13
C PHE A 578 -3.54 15.57 -6.68
N ARG A 579 -3.42 16.55 -5.78
CA ARG A 579 -3.92 16.43 -4.41
C ARG A 579 -4.81 17.62 -4.05
N GLU A 580 -5.97 17.29 -3.53
CA GLU A 580 -6.93 18.31 -3.06
C GLU A 580 -6.28 19.26 -2.03
N PRO A 581 -6.67 20.55 -2.01
CA PRO A 581 -7.63 21.16 -2.94
C PRO A 581 -6.98 21.71 -4.23
N ASP A 582 -5.66 21.97 -4.25
CA ASP A 582 -5.00 22.84 -5.23
C ASP A 582 -3.55 22.45 -5.56
N ILE A 583 -3.16 21.19 -5.30
CA ILE A 583 -1.77 20.74 -5.40
C ILE A 583 -1.51 19.98 -6.72
N ILE A 584 -0.58 20.50 -7.52
CA ILE A 584 0.16 19.76 -8.55
C ILE A 584 1.30 19.05 -7.85
N ARG A 585 1.31 17.72 -7.79
CA ARG A 585 2.32 16.95 -7.06
C ARG A 585 3.20 16.16 -8.02
N LEU A 586 4.51 16.33 -7.89
CA LEU A 586 5.52 15.71 -8.75
C LEU A 586 6.55 14.97 -7.89
N GLY A 587 6.64 13.66 -8.06
CA GLY A 587 7.53 12.77 -7.31
C GLY A 587 8.80 12.47 -8.10
N PHE A 588 9.94 12.83 -7.54
CA PHE A 588 11.25 12.68 -8.18
C PHE A 588 11.93 11.38 -7.73
N ALA A 589 11.77 10.32 -8.51
CA ALA A 589 12.46 9.05 -8.25
C ALA A 589 13.94 9.16 -8.67
N PRO A 590 14.89 9.15 -7.72
CA PRO A 590 16.29 9.45 -8.03
C PRO A 590 17.00 8.35 -8.81
N LEU A 591 16.43 7.15 -8.91
CA LEU A 591 17.05 6.04 -9.65
C LEU A 591 16.85 6.15 -11.17
N TYR A 592 15.79 6.80 -11.66
CA TYR A 592 15.52 6.80 -13.10
C TYR A 592 15.29 8.18 -13.74
N LEU A 593 15.02 9.22 -12.96
CA LEU A 593 14.85 10.58 -13.48
C LEU A 593 16.20 11.26 -13.68
N THR A 594 16.28 12.09 -14.70
CA THR A 594 17.42 12.95 -15.02
C THR A 594 17.08 14.43 -14.75
N HIS A 595 18.10 15.29 -14.63
CA HIS A 595 17.88 16.74 -14.57
C HIS A 595 17.34 17.26 -15.92
N GLY A 596 17.70 16.59 -17.02
CA GLY A 596 17.07 16.82 -18.32
C GLY A 596 15.57 16.54 -18.32
N ASP A 597 15.09 15.48 -17.60
CA ASP A 597 13.67 15.22 -17.41
C ASP A 597 13.00 16.33 -16.57
N ALA A 598 13.67 16.77 -15.51
CA ALA A 598 13.18 17.85 -14.66
C ALA A 598 13.01 19.19 -15.42
N PHE A 599 14.00 19.54 -16.25
CA PHE A 599 13.90 20.73 -17.12
C PHE A 599 12.72 20.60 -18.09
N ARG A 600 12.62 19.49 -18.84
CA ARG A 600 11.53 19.28 -19.81
C ARG A 600 10.15 19.31 -19.14
N ALA A 601 10.03 18.75 -17.94
CA ALA A 601 8.77 18.79 -17.18
C ALA A 601 8.38 20.24 -16.82
N ALA A 602 9.33 21.07 -16.40
CA ALA A 602 9.10 22.48 -16.11
C ALA A 602 8.76 23.28 -17.38
N ASP A 603 9.39 22.97 -18.50
CA ASP A 603 9.11 23.61 -19.79
C ASP A 603 7.70 23.24 -20.31
N HIS A 604 7.30 21.97 -20.24
CA HIS A 604 5.91 21.58 -20.52
C HIS A 604 4.89 22.25 -19.59
N LEU A 605 5.23 22.41 -18.31
CA LEU A 605 4.38 23.12 -17.36
C LEU A 605 4.23 24.59 -17.75
N ARG A 606 5.32 25.26 -18.15
CA ARG A 606 5.30 26.63 -18.69
C ARG A 606 4.38 26.72 -19.90
N GLU A 607 4.56 25.84 -20.90
CA GLU A 607 3.73 25.84 -22.10
C GLU A 607 2.26 25.63 -21.80
N VAL A 608 1.88 24.71 -20.89
CA VAL A 608 0.50 24.49 -20.45
C VAL A 608 -0.09 25.74 -19.82
N LEU A 609 0.69 26.46 -19.00
CA LEU A 609 0.24 27.69 -18.35
C LEU A 609 0.08 28.86 -19.35
N GLU A 610 1.10 29.09 -20.21
CA GLU A 610 1.10 30.20 -21.18
C GLU A 610 0.02 30.04 -22.27
N SER A 611 -0.22 28.80 -22.73
CA SER A 611 -1.24 28.50 -23.73
C SER A 611 -2.65 28.41 -23.16
N HIS A 612 -2.82 28.39 -21.85
CA HIS A 612 -4.08 28.10 -21.17
C HIS A 612 -4.72 26.76 -21.60
N GLU A 613 -3.89 25.80 -22.01
CA GLU A 613 -4.35 24.51 -22.50
C GLU A 613 -5.21 23.74 -21.47
N PHE A 614 -4.90 23.89 -20.18
CA PHE A 614 -5.64 23.28 -19.08
C PHE A 614 -7.11 23.75 -18.96
N GLU A 615 -7.50 24.85 -19.62
CA GLU A 615 -8.90 25.33 -19.66
C GLU A 615 -9.79 24.54 -20.63
N ARG A 616 -9.23 23.60 -21.40
CA ARG A 616 -10.02 22.75 -22.28
C ARG A 616 -10.97 21.86 -21.46
N PRO A 617 -12.25 21.70 -21.91
CA PRO A 617 -13.27 20.95 -21.15
C PRO A 617 -12.87 19.51 -20.80
N GLU A 618 -12.10 18.84 -21.67
CA GLU A 618 -11.64 17.47 -21.44
C GLU A 618 -10.76 17.31 -20.20
N PHE A 619 -9.99 18.34 -19.82
CA PHE A 619 -9.12 18.31 -18.65
C PHE A 619 -9.84 18.61 -17.32
N ALA A 620 -11.10 19.03 -17.39
CA ALA A 620 -11.93 19.22 -16.20
C ALA A 620 -12.65 17.94 -15.75
N ILE A 621 -12.64 16.88 -16.60
CA ILE A 621 -13.33 15.61 -16.33
C ILE A 621 -12.55 14.80 -15.30
N ARG A 622 -13.13 14.60 -14.11
CA ARG A 622 -12.52 13.81 -13.04
C ARG A 622 -12.78 12.32 -13.24
N SER A 623 -11.71 11.53 -13.23
CA SER A 623 -11.75 10.08 -13.11
C SER A 623 -11.58 9.66 -11.64
N ALA A 624 -11.73 8.37 -11.33
CA ALA A 624 -11.57 7.85 -9.97
C ALA A 624 -10.12 7.96 -9.44
N VAL A 625 -9.15 8.00 -10.37
CA VAL A 625 -7.70 8.19 -10.10
C VAL A 625 -7.18 9.22 -11.10
N THR A 626 -6.06 9.85 -10.78
CA THR A 626 -5.40 10.88 -11.59
C THR A 626 -5.28 10.49 -13.03
#